data_685e59c80e7a83877a306b10a5a3ff32
#
_entry.id   685e59c80e7a83877a306b10a5a3ff32
#
_cell.length_a   1.000
_cell.length_b   1.000
_cell.length_c   1.000
_cell.angle_alpha   90.00
_cell.angle_beta   90.00
_cell.angle_gamma   90.00
#
_symmetry.space_group_name_H-M   'P 1'
#
loop_
_entity.id
_entity.type
_entity.pdbx_description
1 polymer ?
#
loop_
_entity_poly.entity_id
_entity_poly.type
_entity_poly.pdbx_seq_one_letter_code
_entity_poly.pdbx_strand_id
1 'polypeptide(L)'
;MFICKICNNEYDENMHYSRDSRYCKKCGEERAEYLSSRRNTLASLRSMPLEAKIIQTKFLIKQAIIIFGEEHCYLSYSGGKDSTVLSHIAKQLYPNILHLFANTTNEYPETLKHIRWELEENHTNIVTVYPIDTKGQMWNFKKVVEHYGYPIFSKRVSNAIRTYQHARTSRTKQNSIDYIKRNFKKYQKYMNLPISDKCCDKLKKEPLRRKAKELGMECVILGTLASESYQREKSWLEYGCNVFYKFKDNQCKPLSFWTDNDINEYIEKYDVKISDLYSMGYTRNGCMYCGFGVHLEPPEKNRYKRLHETHPLQYDYFITNFGDLMIQFNIAV
;
A
#
# COMPACT_ATOMS: atom_id res chain seq x y z
N MET A 1 20.32 -24.74 20.34
CA MET A 1 19.11 -24.27 21.06
C MET A 1 18.56 -23.01 20.44
N PHE A 2 17.26 -22.77 20.52
CA PHE A 2 16.60 -21.55 20.03
C PHE A 2 15.54 -21.07 21.02
N ILE A 3 15.22 -19.77 20.95
CA ILE A 3 14.15 -19.16 21.75
C ILE A 3 12.88 -19.03 20.87
N CYS A 4 11.79 -19.65 21.35
CA CYS A 4 10.50 -19.56 20.65
C CYS A 4 9.96 -18.12 20.70
N LYS A 5 9.57 -17.58 19.55
CA LYS A 5 9.06 -16.20 19.45
C LYS A 5 7.67 -15.96 20.04
N ILE A 6 6.96 -17.00 20.43
CA ILE A 6 5.63 -16.88 21.03
C ILE A 6 5.71 -17.03 22.55
N CYS A 7 6.26 -18.14 23.05
CA CYS A 7 6.31 -18.38 24.48
C CYS A 7 7.60 -17.92 25.17
N ASN A 8 8.59 -17.44 24.41
CA ASN A 8 9.91 -17.00 24.88
C ASN A 8 10.74 -18.06 25.64
N ASN A 9 10.33 -19.33 25.59
CA ASN A 9 11.10 -20.42 26.18
C ASN A 9 12.22 -20.89 25.25
N GLU A 10 13.28 -21.40 25.82
CA GLU A 10 14.39 -22.00 25.11
C GLU A 10 14.11 -23.48 24.79
N TYR A 11 14.45 -23.93 23.60
CA TYR A 11 14.24 -25.29 23.11
C TYR A 11 15.42 -25.79 22.30
N ASP A 12 15.55 -27.13 22.22
CA ASP A 12 16.49 -27.76 21.31
C ASP A 12 16.10 -27.57 19.85
N GLU A 13 17.10 -27.63 18.95
CA GLU A 13 16.91 -27.44 17.50
C GLU A 13 15.88 -28.41 16.88
N ASN A 14 15.75 -29.65 17.41
CA ASN A 14 14.75 -30.63 16.96
C ASN A 14 13.31 -30.31 17.36
N MET A 15 13.09 -29.31 18.24
CA MET A 15 11.79 -28.87 18.72
C MET A 15 11.18 -27.74 17.88
N HIS A 16 11.80 -27.36 16.77
CA HIS A 16 11.19 -26.43 15.81
C HIS A 16 9.91 -26.99 15.20
N TYR A 17 8.91 -26.13 15.02
CA TYR A 17 7.67 -26.46 14.29
C TYR A 17 7.94 -26.89 12.84
N SER A 18 8.85 -26.19 12.17
CA SER A 18 9.37 -26.53 10.85
C SER A 18 10.81 -26.06 10.73
N ARG A 19 11.57 -26.57 9.74
CA ARG A 19 13.01 -26.32 9.54
C ARG A 19 13.45 -24.86 9.63
N ASP A 20 12.57 -23.93 9.18
CA ASP A 20 12.85 -22.48 9.16
C ASP A 20 11.97 -21.70 10.15
N SER A 21 11.25 -22.40 11.03
CA SER A 21 10.34 -21.75 11.96
C SER A 21 11.11 -21.22 13.18
N ARG A 22 10.60 -20.08 13.70
CA ARG A 22 11.08 -19.53 14.98
C ARG A 22 10.13 -19.86 16.13
N TYR A 23 9.38 -20.96 16.00
CA TYR A 23 8.35 -21.40 16.94
C TYR A 23 8.66 -22.82 17.36
N CYS A 24 8.45 -23.17 18.64
CA CYS A 24 8.43 -24.54 19.09
C CYS A 24 7.19 -25.26 18.49
N LYS A 25 7.20 -26.60 18.49
CA LYS A 25 6.13 -27.41 17.89
C LYS A 25 4.75 -26.97 18.37
N LYS A 26 4.52 -26.92 19.67
CA LYS A 26 3.23 -26.51 20.26
C LYS A 26 2.77 -25.15 19.77
N CYS A 27 3.59 -24.11 19.92
CA CYS A 27 3.23 -22.75 19.48
C CYS A 27 3.07 -22.66 17.95
N GLY A 28 3.79 -23.47 17.19
CA GLY A 28 3.65 -23.55 15.75
C GLY A 28 2.33 -24.18 15.31
N GLU A 29 1.91 -25.26 15.97
CA GLU A 29 0.64 -25.94 15.74
C GLU A 29 -0.55 -25.04 16.10
N GLU A 30 -0.56 -24.46 17.32
CA GLU A 30 -1.58 -23.50 17.75
C GLU A 30 -1.70 -22.32 16.79
N ARG A 31 -0.57 -21.79 16.30
CA ARG A 31 -0.57 -20.72 15.30
C ARG A 31 -1.11 -21.18 13.95
N ALA A 32 -0.80 -22.37 13.51
CA ALA A 32 -1.28 -22.92 12.25
C ALA A 32 -2.81 -23.11 12.30
N GLU A 33 -3.33 -23.63 13.39
CA GLU A 33 -4.76 -23.77 13.64
C GLU A 33 -5.47 -22.41 13.67
N TYR A 34 -4.93 -21.45 14.41
CA TYR A 34 -5.44 -20.07 14.43
C TYR A 34 -5.50 -19.48 13.03
N LEU A 35 -4.42 -19.58 12.25
CA LEU A 35 -4.39 -19.05 10.88
C LEU A 35 -5.34 -19.77 9.93
N SER A 36 -5.57 -21.08 10.14
CA SER A 36 -6.56 -21.85 9.39
C SER A 36 -7.98 -21.36 9.67
N SER A 37 -8.34 -21.21 10.95
CA SER A 37 -9.63 -20.63 11.37
C SER A 37 -9.83 -19.23 10.77
N ARG A 38 -8.78 -18.39 10.81
CA ARG A 38 -8.83 -17.04 10.22
C ARG A 38 -9.04 -17.06 8.69
N ARG A 39 -8.45 -18.03 7.96
CA ARG A 39 -8.69 -18.20 6.52
C ARG A 39 -10.15 -18.55 6.25
N ASN A 40 -10.75 -19.46 7.03
CA ASN A 40 -12.17 -19.81 6.91
C ASN A 40 -13.06 -18.58 7.17
N THR A 41 -12.74 -17.78 8.21
CA THR A 41 -13.44 -16.53 8.48
C THR A 41 -13.34 -15.55 7.30
N LEU A 42 -12.16 -15.37 6.72
CA LEU A 42 -11.97 -14.49 5.56
C LEU A 42 -12.76 -15.00 4.34
N ALA A 43 -12.75 -16.31 4.09
CA ALA A 43 -13.50 -16.92 3.01
C ALA A 43 -15.02 -16.70 3.20
N SER A 44 -15.55 -16.89 4.41
CA SER A 44 -16.95 -16.62 4.74
C SER A 44 -17.32 -15.14 4.55
N LEU A 45 -16.47 -14.21 4.97
CA LEU A 45 -16.68 -12.77 4.74
C LEU A 45 -16.67 -12.43 3.25
N ARG A 46 -15.76 -13.02 2.48
CA ARG A 46 -15.68 -12.83 1.02
C ARG A 46 -16.88 -13.38 0.27
N SER A 47 -17.52 -14.43 0.77
CA SER A 47 -18.73 -15.04 0.14
C SER A 47 -20.03 -14.35 0.51
N MET A 48 -20.02 -13.38 1.41
CA MET A 48 -21.22 -12.61 1.77
C MET A 48 -21.74 -11.82 0.56
N PRO A 49 -23.08 -11.65 0.42
CA PRO A 49 -23.64 -10.74 -0.58
C PRO A 49 -23.23 -9.29 -0.31
N LEU A 50 -23.24 -8.46 -1.35
CA LEU A 50 -22.76 -7.08 -1.29
C LEU A 50 -23.41 -6.26 -0.16
N GLU A 51 -24.72 -6.40 0.03
CA GLU A 51 -25.47 -5.69 1.08
C GLU A 51 -24.94 -6.01 2.48
N ALA A 52 -24.69 -7.29 2.75
CA ALA A 52 -24.14 -7.73 4.03
C ALA A 52 -22.72 -7.19 4.24
N LYS A 53 -21.91 -7.12 3.17
CA LYS A 53 -20.58 -6.51 3.21
C LYS A 53 -20.66 -5.02 3.50
N ILE A 54 -21.62 -4.30 2.92
CA ILE A 54 -21.85 -2.87 3.20
C ILE A 54 -22.21 -2.67 4.67
N ILE A 55 -23.13 -3.47 5.21
CA ILE A 55 -23.50 -3.40 6.64
C ILE A 55 -22.27 -3.65 7.53
N GLN A 56 -21.51 -4.68 7.24
CA GLN A 56 -20.28 -5.01 7.98
C GLN A 56 -19.24 -3.90 7.89
N THR A 57 -19.08 -3.30 6.71
CA THR A 57 -18.19 -2.14 6.48
C THR A 57 -18.60 -0.95 7.34
N LYS A 58 -19.89 -0.61 7.33
CA LYS A 58 -20.45 0.47 8.17
C LYS A 58 -20.25 0.19 9.66
N PHE A 59 -20.43 -1.05 10.09
CA PHE A 59 -20.19 -1.46 11.48
C PHE A 59 -18.73 -1.24 11.91
N LEU A 60 -17.77 -1.65 11.07
CA LEU A 60 -16.33 -1.49 11.33
C LEU A 60 -15.92 -0.01 11.42
N ILE A 61 -16.49 0.85 10.55
CA ILE A 61 -16.26 2.30 10.61
C ILE A 61 -16.83 2.87 11.92
N LYS A 62 -18.08 2.50 12.28
CA LYS A 62 -18.70 2.94 13.55
C LYS A 62 -17.89 2.53 14.76
N GLN A 63 -17.32 1.32 14.79
CA GLN A 63 -16.43 0.90 15.88
C GLN A 63 -15.22 1.83 16.03
N ALA A 64 -14.57 2.22 14.92
CA ALA A 64 -13.45 3.16 14.98
C ALA A 64 -13.89 4.52 15.54
N ILE A 65 -15.00 5.05 15.04
CA ILE A 65 -15.53 6.35 15.48
C ILE A 65 -15.98 6.32 16.97
N ILE A 66 -16.60 5.24 17.42
CA ILE A 66 -16.99 5.10 18.85
C ILE A 66 -15.76 5.12 19.77
N ILE A 67 -14.64 4.54 19.33
CA ILE A 67 -13.42 4.42 20.15
C ILE A 67 -12.62 5.72 20.17
N PHE A 68 -12.51 6.41 19.03
CA PHE A 68 -11.58 7.54 18.87
C PHE A 68 -12.27 8.90 18.73
N GLY A 69 -13.57 8.96 18.42
CA GLY A 69 -14.27 10.18 18.00
C GLY A 69 -14.15 10.41 16.49
N GLU A 70 -15.17 11.05 15.90
CA GLU A 70 -15.13 11.42 14.47
C GLU A 70 -14.00 12.41 14.18
N GLU A 71 -13.80 13.37 15.09
CA GLU A 71 -12.79 14.43 15.02
C GLU A 71 -11.34 13.92 15.08
N HIS A 72 -11.12 12.66 15.54
CA HIS A 72 -9.80 12.02 15.61
C HIS A 72 -9.62 10.89 14.59
N CYS A 73 -10.61 10.68 13.72
CA CYS A 73 -10.56 9.71 12.64
C CYS A 73 -10.42 10.39 11.28
N TYR A 74 -9.62 9.83 10.38
CA TYR A 74 -9.55 10.30 9.00
C TYR A 74 -9.50 9.15 8.01
N LEU A 75 -10.04 9.39 6.81
CA LEU A 75 -9.94 8.50 5.69
C LEU A 75 -8.69 8.84 4.87
N SER A 76 -7.79 7.87 4.66
CA SER A 76 -6.68 8.03 3.73
C SER A 76 -7.18 7.87 2.31
N TYR A 77 -7.34 9.00 1.62
CA TYR A 77 -7.94 9.07 0.29
C TYR A 77 -6.85 9.09 -0.80
N SER A 78 -7.02 8.30 -1.84
CA SER A 78 -6.06 8.25 -2.96
C SER A 78 -6.66 8.63 -4.32
N GLY A 79 -7.97 8.88 -4.39
CA GLY A 79 -8.71 9.07 -5.63
C GLY A 79 -8.86 7.79 -6.47
N GLY A 80 -8.41 6.64 -5.95
CA GLY A 80 -8.63 5.34 -6.58
C GLY A 80 -9.99 4.73 -6.21
N LYS A 81 -10.53 3.83 -7.04
CA LYS A 81 -11.88 3.27 -6.91
C LYS A 81 -12.18 2.74 -5.50
N ASP A 82 -11.23 2.04 -4.86
CA ASP A 82 -11.45 1.44 -3.54
C ASP A 82 -11.59 2.51 -2.46
N SER A 83 -10.76 3.56 -2.50
CA SER A 83 -10.87 4.69 -1.56
C SER A 83 -12.10 5.56 -1.84
N THR A 84 -12.56 5.62 -3.09
CA THR A 84 -13.79 6.33 -3.47
C THR A 84 -15.04 5.58 -2.98
N VAL A 85 -15.10 4.27 -3.13
CA VAL A 85 -16.15 3.42 -2.55
C VAL A 85 -16.17 3.56 -1.03
N LEU A 86 -15.00 3.50 -0.38
CA LEU A 86 -14.91 3.69 1.08
C LEU A 86 -15.41 5.08 1.50
N SER A 87 -15.01 6.13 0.78
CA SER A 87 -15.48 7.51 1.02
C SER A 87 -17.00 7.60 0.90
N HIS A 88 -17.57 7.05 -0.18
CA HIS A 88 -19.01 7.05 -0.40
C HIS A 88 -19.78 6.33 0.72
N ILE A 89 -19.28 5.18 1.23
CA ILE A 89 -19.91 4.48 2.36
C ILE A 89 -19.75 5.27 3.67
N ALA A 90 -18.56 5.82 3.91
CA ALA A 90 -18.27 6.55 5.14
C ALA A 90 -19.10 7.84 5.25
N LYS A 91 -19.24 8.59 4.15
CA LYS A 91 -20.04 9.83 4.08
C LYS A 91 -21.54 9.61 4.34
N GLN A 92 -22.07 8.42 4.06
CA GLN A 92 -23.45 8.07 4.43
C GLN A 92 -23.67 8.02 5.96
N LEU A 93 -22.62 7.83 6.74
CA LEU A 93 -22.65 7.77 8.21
C LEU A 93 -22.14 9.08 8.83
N TYR A 94 -21.09 9.61 8.26
CA TYR A 94 -20.31 10.75 8.74
C TYR A 94 -20.01 11.69 7.57
N PRO A 95 -20.96 12.57 7.18
CA PRO A 95 -20.83 13.39 5.97
C PRO A 95 -19.59 14.30 5.96
N ASN A 96 -19.12 14.72 7.12
CA ASN A 96 -18.00 15.64 7.27
C ASN A 96 -16.68 14.96 7.64
N ILE A 97 -16.62 13.62 7.62
CA ILE A 97 -15.39 12.90 7.97
C ILE A 97 -14.19 13.42 7.16
N LEU A 98 -13.07 13.67 7.85
CA LEU A 98 -11.87 14.21 7.23
C LEU A 98 -11.25 13.20 6.28
N HIS A 99 -10.88 13.64 5.07
CA HIS A 99 -10.08 12.90 4.12
C HIS A 99 -8.69 13.53 4.00
N LEU A 100 -7.63 12.73 4.06
CA LEU A 100 -6.27 13.17 3.75
C LEU A 100 -5.82 12.58 2.42
N PHE A 101 -5.55 13.44 1.45
CA PHE A 101 -5.01 13.09 0.13
C PHE A 101 -3.54 13.49 0.04
N ALA A 102 -2.63 12.52 -0.20
CA ALA A 102 -1.22 12.82 -0.47
C ALA A 102 -1.02 13.10 -1.96
N ASN A 103 -0.83 14.36 -2.31
CA ASN A 103 -0.40 14.74 -3.65
C ASN A 103 1.12 14.53 -3.75
N THR A 104 1.53 13.43 -4.37
CA THR A 104 2.95 13.06 -4.51
C THR A 104 3.64 13.78 -5.66
N THR A 105 2.93 14.62 -6.40
CA THR A 105 3.37 15.24 -7.67
C THR A 105 3.62 14.22 -8.81
N ASN A 106 3.09 13.01 -8.65
CA ASN A 106 3.25 11.90 -9.60
C ASN A 106 1.92 11.14 -9.83
N GLU A 107 0.80 11.82 -9.57
CA GLU A 107 -0.54 11.35 -9.88
C GLU A 107 -0.87 11.63 -11.34
N TYR A 108 -1.75 10.79 -11.92
CA TYR A 108 -2.35 11.04 -13.22
C TYR A 108 -3.22 12.29 -13.19
N PRO A 109 -3.30 13.08 -14.30
CA PRO A 109 -4.17 14.25 -14.40
C PRO A 109 -5.63 13.95 -14.06
N GLU A 110 -6.16 12.80 -14.49
CA GLU A 110 -7.52 12.34 -14.22
C GLU A 110 -7.75 12.09 -12.74
N THR A 111 -6.74 11.62 -12.03
CA THR A 111 -6.83 11.48 -10.56
C THR A 111 -6.96 12.83 -9.89
N LEU A 112 -6.14 13.80 -10.29
CA LEU A 112 -6.21 15.16 -9.73
C LEU A 112 -7.53 15.86 -10.10
N LYS A 113 -8.06 15.65 -11.32
CA LYS A 113 -9.37 16.10 -11.75
C LYS A 113 -10.48 15.51 -10.88
N HIS A 114 -10.41 14.21 -10.58
CA HIS A 114 -11.36 13.53 -9.71
C HIS A 114 -11.29 14.06 -8.27
N ILE A 115 -10.10 14.27 -7.71
CA ILE A 115 -9.92 14.88 -6.37
C ILE A 115 -10.53 16.28 -6.32
N ARG A 116 -10.35 17.09 -7.38
CA ARG A 116 -10.95 18.43 -7.46
C ARG A 116 -12.47 18.35 -7.51
N TRP A 117 -13.02 17.46 -8.32
CA TRP A 117 -14.46 17.23 -8.37
C TRP A 117 -15.03 16.80 -7.02
N GLU A 118 -14.36 15.90 -6.30
CA GLU A 118 -14.75 15.46 -4.96
C GLU A 118 -14.79 16.64 -3.97
N LEU A 119 -13.85 17.56 -4.09
CA LEU A 119 -13.75 18.74 -3.22
C LEU A 119 -14.82 19.81 -3.57
N GLU A 120 -14.93 20.16 -4.84
CA GLU A 120 -15.69 21.30 -5.30
C GLU A 120 -17.18 20.98 -5.53
N GLU A 121 -17.48 19.84 -6.16
CA GLU A 121 -18.84 19.44 -6.57
C GLU A 121 -19.49 18.47 -5.57
N ASN A 122 -18.71 17.50 -5.06
CA ASN A 122 -19.20 16.49 -4.11
C ASN A 122 -19.02 16.92 -2.64
N HIS A 123 -18.49 18.13 -2.42
CA HIS A 123 -18.29 18.76 -1.10
C HIS A 123 -17.62 17.84 -0.07
N THR A 124 -16.72 16.97 -0.52
CA THR A 124 -15.99 16.06 0.35
C THR A 124 -14.94 16.84 1.15
N ASN A 125 -14.90 16.67 2.46
CA ASN A 125 -13.93 17.34 3.34
C ASN A 125 -12.52 16.74 3.12
N ILE A 126 -11.76 17.29 2.15
CA ILE A 126 -10.44 16.81 1.75
C ILE A 126 -9.37 17.85 2.09
N VAL A 127 -8.35 17.42 2.81
CA VAL A 127 -7.10 18.16 2.99
C VAL A 127 -6.02 17.53 2.12
N THR A 128 -5.51 18.31 1.16
CA THR A 128 -4.39 17.91 0.30
C THR A 128 -3.08 18.09 1.05
N VAL A 129 -2.28 17.02 1.10
CA VAL A 129 -0.99 16.99 1.78
C VAL A 129 0.14 16.86 0.76
N TYR A 130 1.05 17.82 0.77
CA TYR A 130 2.22 17.82 -0.11
C TYR A 130 3.46 17.24 0.61
N PRO A 131 4.39 16.63 -0.12
CA PRO A 131 5.61 16.04 0.41
C PRO A 131 6.67 17.12 0.70
N ILE A 132 6.43 17.94 1.72
CA ILE A 132 7.36 18.96 2.20
C ILE A 132 8.18 18.36 3.32
N ASP A 133 9.50 18.56 3.32
CA ASP A 133 10.37 18.08 4.39
C ASP A 133 10.36 19.01 5.62
N THR A 134 11.14 18.66 6.65
CA THR A 134 11.26 19.46 7.88
C THR A 134 11.93 20.82 7.69
N LYS A 135 12.55 21.04 6.52
CA LYS A 135 13.19 22.31 6.15
C LYS A 135 12.29 23.17 5.24
N GLY A 136 11.05 22.75 5.01
CA GLY A 136 10.12 23.43 4.11
C GLY A 136 10.36 23.17 2.61
N GLN A 137 11.28 22.25 2.25
CA GLN A 137 11.57 21.93 0.87
C GLN A 137 10.58 20.91 0.31
N MET A 138 10.00 21.20 -0.85
CA MET A 138 9.11 20.27 -1.54
C MET A 138 9.91 19.16 -2.24
N TRP A 139 9.54 17.92 -1.96
CA TRP A 139 9.97 16.73 -2.67
C TRP A 139 9.04 16.45 -3.86
N ASN A 140 9.61 15.92 -4.94
CA ASN A 140 8.90 15.34 -6.06
C ASN A 140 9.52 14.00 -6.44
N PHE A 141 8.91 13.29 -7.39
CA PHE A 141 9.38 11.96 -7.77
C PHE A 141 10.85 11.98 -8.26
N LYS A 142 11.21 12.96 -9.13
CA LYS A 142 12.56 13.09 -9.67
C LYS A 142 13.60 13.28 -8.55
N LYS A 143 13.39 14.23 -7.64
CA LYS A 143 14.29 14.46 -6.50
C LYS A 143 14.44 13.22 -5.63
N VAL A 144 13.35 12.47 -5.40
CA VAL A 144 13.41 11.22 -4.62
C VAL A 144 14.25 10.16 -5.33
N VAL A 145 14.10 10.01 -6.65
CA VAL A 145 14.89 9.06 -7.45
C VAL A 145 16.37 9.45 -7.44
N GLU A 146 16.70 10.72 -7.67
CA GLU A 146 18.06 11.23 -7.64
C GLU A 146 18.74 11.01 -6.29
N HIS A 147 18.01 11.20 -5.19
CA HIS A 147 18.58 11.12 -3.84
C HIS A 147 18.62 9.70 -3.27
N TYR A 148 17.59 8.89 -3.53
CA TYR A 148 17.43 7.57 -2.89
C TYR A 148 17.54 6.40 -3.86
N GLY A 149 17.31 6.61 -5.16
CA GLY A 149 17.19 5.57 -6.17
C GLY A 149 15.74 5.28 -6.60
N TYR A 150 15.62 4.58 -7.72
CA TYR A 150 14.35 4.33 -8.41
C TYR A 150 13.56 3.19 -7.75
N PRO A 151 12.20 3.34 -7.58
CA PRO A 151 11.33 2.29 -7.06
C PRO A 151 10.99 1.27 -8.15
N ILE A 152 11.72 0.13 -8.19
CA ILE A 152 11.59 -0.89 -9.25
C ILE A 152 11.41 -2.30 -8.67
N PHE A 153 10.91 -3.23 -9.47
CA PHE A 153 10.65 -4.64 -9.16
C PHE A 153 9.58 -4.80 -8.06
N SER A 154 9.99 -4.96 -6.81
CA SER A 154 9.08 -4.99 -5.67
C SER A 154 9.67 -4.22 -4.49
N LYS A 155 8.80 -3.77 -3.56
CA LYS A 155 9.27 -3.08 -2.34
C LYS A 155 10.28 -3.92 -1.54
N ARG A 156 10.11 -5.26 -1.51
CA ARG A 156 11.04 -6.16 -0.81
C ARG A 156 12.41 -6.21 -1.48
N VAL A 157 12.43 -6.32 -2.80
CA VAL A 157 13.68 -6.32 -3.60
C VAL A 157 14.37 -4.97 -3.45
N SER A 158 13.65 -3.87 -3.69
CA SER A 158 14.21 -2.52 -3.60
C SER A 158 14.73 -2.20 -2.19
N ASN A 159 14.01 -2.63 -1.15
CA ASN A 159 14.48 -2.48 0.23
C ASN A 159 15.76 -3.28 0.50
N ALA A 160 15.83 -4.52 0.03
CA ALA A 160 17.01 -5.38 0.22
C ALA A 160 18.24 -4.78 -0.48
N ILE A 161 18.09 -4.31 -1.74
CA ILE A 161 19.17 -3.67 -2.50
C ILE A 161 19.61 -2.37 -1.82
N ARG A 162 18.68 -1.50 -1.45
CA ARG A 162 18.99 -0.26 -0.70
C ARG A 162 19.71 -0.57 0.61
N THR A 163 19.27 -1.57 1.36
CA THR A 163 19.92 -1.97 2.62
C THR A 163 21.37 -2.42 2.39
N TYR A 164 21.63 -3.15 1.30
CA TYR A 164 22.98 -3.50 0.88
C TYR A 164 23.81 -2.26 0.55
N GLN A 165 23.27 -1.34 -0.25
CA GLN A 165 23.99 -0.13 -0.71
C GLN A 165 24.34 0.83 0.42
N HIS A 166 23.48 0.92 1.43
CA HIS A 166 23.65 1.83 2.58
C HIS A 166 24.08 1.12 3.87
N ALA A 167 24.60 -0.11 3.75
CA ALA A 167 25.10 -0.87 4.90
C ALA A 167 26.31 -0.20 5.54
N ARG A 168 26.20 0.17 6.82
CA ARG A 168 27.26 0.84 7.57
C ARG A 168 28.33 -0.12 8.11
N THR A 169 28.03 -1.41 8.21
CA THR A 169 28.94 -2.44 8.71
C THR A 169 29.10 -3.55 7.70
N SER A 170 30.29 -4.19 7.67
CA SER A 170 30.56 -5.35 6.83
C SER A 170 29.58 -6.50 7.10
N ARG A 171 29.19 -6.72 8.35
CA ARG A 171 28.19 -7.73 8.75
C ARG A 171 26.82 -7.47 8.14
N THR A 172 26.32 -6.21 8.22
CA THR A 172 25.04 -5.83 7.61
C THR A 172 25.09 -5.99 6.09
N LYS A 173 26.21 -5.61 5.48
CA LYS A 173 26.42 -5.75 4.03
C LYS A 173 26.39 -7.22 3.63
N GLN A 174 27.13 -8.08 4.32
CA GLN A 174 27.16 -9.52 4.04
C GLN A 174 25.77 -10.17 4.24
N ASN A 175 25.07 -9.87 5.33
CA ASN A 175 23.72 -10.37 5.57
C ASN A 175 22.74 -9.97 4.45
N SER A 176 22.89 -8.75 3.91
CA SER A 176 22.06 -8.28 2.79
C SER A 176 22.37 -9.02 1.50
N ILE A 177 23.64 -9.30 1.22
CA ILE A 177 24.07 -10.12 0.08
C ILE A 177 23.46 -11.51 0.18
N ASP A 178 23.60 -12.18 1.33
CA ASP A 178 23.10 -13.53 1.55
C ASP A 178 21.57 -13.60 1.47
N TYR A 179 20.90 -12.56 1.99
CA TYR A 179 19.45 -12.44 1.88
C TYR A 179 19.01 -12.30 0.41
N ILE A 180 19.69 -11.45 -0.39
CA ILE A 180 19.40 -11.28 -1.82
C ILE A 180 19.70 -12.58 -2.59
N LYS A 181 20.82 -13.23 -2.34
CA LYS A 181 21.18 -14.50 -2.97
C LYS A 181 20.14 -15.60 -2.73
N ARG A 182 19.65 -15.72 -1.50
CA ARG A 182 18.65 -16.75 -1.13
C ARG A 182 17.25 -16.45 -1.64
N ASN A 183 16.81 -15.20 -1.57
CA ASN A 183 15.41 -14.86 -1.81
C ASN A 183 15.16 -14.16 -3.17
N PHE A 184 16.20 -13.55 -3.75
CA PHE A 184 16.08 -12.66 -4.91
C PHE A 184 17.22 -12.83 -5.90
N LYS A 185 17.72 -14.06 -6.10
CA LYS A 185 18.89 -14.39 -6.93
C LYS A 185 18.88 -13.71 -8.32
N LYS A 186 17.71 -13.67 -9.00
CA LYS A 186 17.57 -13.06 -10.33
C LYS A 186 17.82 -11.53 -10.35
N TYR A 187 17.70 -10.86 -9.20
CA TYR A 187 17.93 -9.42 -9.07
C TYR A 187 19.34 -9.05 -8.60
N GLN A 188 20.20 -10.04 -8.35
CA GLN A 188 21.55 -9.81 -7.87
C GLN A 188 22.36 -8.93 -8.84
N LYS A 189 22.16 -9.06 -10.13
CA LYS A 189 22.81 -8.26 -11.17
C LYS A 189 22.52 -6.74 -11.08
N TYR A 190 21.45 -6.36 -10.37
CA TYR A 190 21.03 -4.96 -10.22
C TYR A 190 21.50 -4.32 -8.90
N MET A 191 22.29 -5.02 -8.07
CA MET A 191 22.65 -4.54 -6.73
C MET A 191 23.44 -3.23 -6.72
N ASN A 192 24.11 -2.89 -7.80
CA ASN A 192 24.90 -1.66 -7.93
C ASN A 192 24.13 -0.52 -8.62
N LEU A 193 22.90 -0.76 -9.08
CA LEU A 193 22.07 0.29 -9.68
C LEU A 193 21.30 1.06 -8.59
N PRO A 194 20.96 2.34 -8.83
CA PRO A 194 20.28 3.18 -7.84
C PRO A 194 18.83 2.74 -7.64
N ILE A 195 18.62 1.77 -6.74
CA ILE A 195 17.32 1.17 -6.45
C ILE A 195 16.92 1.42 -4.99
N SER A 196 15.68 1.88 -4.78
CA SER A 196 15.15 2.16 -3.45
C SER A 196 13.64 1.99 -3.34
N ASP A 197 13.17 1.63 -2.14
CA ASP A 197 11.75 1.61 -1.75
C ASP A 197 11.29 2.91 -1.08
N LYS A 198 12.16 3.92 -0.96
CA LYS A 198 11.92 5.14 -0.18
C LYS A 198 10.88 6.09 -0.77
N CYS A 199 10.56 5.97 -2.07
CA CYS A 199 9.61 6.84 -2.74
C CYS A 199 8.26 6.95 -1.99
N CYS A 200 7.63 5.79 -1.68
CA CYS A 200 6.35 5.79 -0.95
C CYS A 200 6.46 6.38 0.47
N ASP A 201 7.60 6.21 1.13
CA ASP A 201 7.80 6.77 2.47
C ASP A 201 7.87 8.30 2.39
N LYS A 202 8.70 8.83 1.47
CA LYS A 202 8.97 10.27 1.33
C LYS A 202 7.80 11.05 0.75
N LEU A 203 7.13 10.51 -0.25
CA LEU A 203 6.07 11.23 -0.96
C LEU A 203 4.66 11.01 -0.39
N LYS A 204 4.43 9.91 0.34
CA LYS A 204 3.10 9.56 0.87
C LYS A 204 3.06 9.44 2.38
N LYS A 205 3.78 8.44 2.94
CA LYS A 205 3.55 8.03 4.32
C LYS A 205 4.03 9.06 5.34
N GLU A 206 5.27 9.60 5.16
CA GLU A 206 5.82 10.61 6.08
C GLU A 206 4.98 11.89 6.08
N PRO A 207 4.62 12.48 4.91
CA PRO A 207 3.74 13.65 4.86
C PRO A 207 2.38 13.43 5.50
N LEU A 208 1.69 12.32 5.18
CA LEU A 208 0.38 12.01 5.76
C LEU A 208 0.45 11.84 7.28
N ARG A 209 1.44 11.10 7.79
CA ARG A 209 1.61 10.92 9.24
C ARG A 209 1.89 12.24 9.96
N ARG A 210 2.71 13.11 9.36
CA ARG A 210 2.98 14.43 9.93
C ARG A 210 1.70 15.25 9.99
N LYS A 211 0.95 15.30 8.88
CA LYS A 211 -0.31 16.06 8.83
C LYS A 211 -1.37 15.48 9.77
N ALA A 212 -1.50 14.16 9.82
CA ALA A 212 -2.41 13.50 10.75
C ALA A 212 -2.05 13.85 12.22
N LYS A 213 -0.77 13.83 12.58
CA LYS A 213 -0.31 14.22 13.91
C LYS A 213 -0.59 15.70 14.20
N GLU A 214 -0.34 16.60 13.23
CA GLU A 214 -0.62 18.04 13.33
C GLU A 214 -2.10 18.30 13.61
N LEU A 215 -2.98 17.51 13.00
CA LEU A 215 -4.44 17.62 13.16
C LEU A 215 -5.01 16.81 14.35
N GLY A 216 -4.15 16.18 15.17
CA GLY A 216 -4.59 15.38 16.31
C GLY A 216 -5.31 14.07 15.94
N MET A 217 -5.08 13.55 14.72
CA MET A 217 -5.71 12.31 14.27
C MET A 217 -5.10 11.08 14.94
N GLU A 218 -5.95 10.19 15.45
CA GLU A 218 -5.56 8.99 16.18
C GLU A 218 -5.81 7.70 15.38
N CYS A 219 -6.80 7.68 14.48
CA CYS A 219 -7.18 6.51 13.71
C CYS A 219 -7.25 6.80 12.21
N VAL A 220 -6.60 5.97 11.40
CA VAL A 220 -6.70 6.02 9.93
C VAL A 220 -7.67 4.96 9.41
N ILE A 221 -8.61 5.36 8.55
CA ILE A 221 -9.52 4.47 7.83
C ILE A 221 -8.97 4.28 6.42
N LEU A 222 -8.76 3.01 6.03
CA LEU A 222 -8.03 2.62 4.81
C LEU A 222 -8.89 1.77 3.89
N GLY A 223 -9.02 2.17 2.62
CA GLY A 223 -9.66 1.39 1.55
C GLY A 223 -8.73 0.33 0.96
N THR A 224 -8.22 -0.59 1.79
CA THR A 224 -7.28 -1.63 1.34
C THR A 224 -7.95 -3.01 1.33
N LEU A 225 -7.77 -3.76 0.23
CA LEU A 225 -8.29 -5.12 0.09
C LEU A 225 -7.21 -6.14 0.47
N ALA A 226 -7.58 -7.21 1.19
CA ALA A 226 -6.65 -8.31 1.49
C ALA A 226 -6.28 -9.09 0.22
N SER A 227 -7.16 -9.11 -0.80
CA SER A 227 -6.94 -9.76 -2.09
C SER A 227 -5.83 -9.14 -2.95
N GLU A 228 -5.47 -7.87 -2.73
CA GLU A 228 -4.49 -7.17 -3.57
C GLU A 228 -3.06 -7.70 -3.44
N SER A 229 -2.70 -8.35 -2.33
CA SER A 229 -1.38 -8.95 -2.17
C SER A 229 -1.29 -9.92 -1.00
N TYR A 230 -0.39 -10.91 -1.12
CA TYR A 230 -0.06 -11.84 -0.05
C TYR A 230 0.25 -11.15 1.29
N GLN A 231 0.93 -10.01 1.28
CA GLN A 231 1.28 -9.29 2.52
C GLN A 231 0.04 -8.69 3.20
N ARG A 232 -0.93 -8.19 2.42
CA ARG A 232 -2.18 -7.66 2.95
C ARG A 232 -3.07 -8.78 3.50
N GLU A 233 -3.17 -9.91 2.79
CA GLU A 233 -3.89 -11.08 3.29
C GLU A 233 -3.25 -11.60 4.58
N LYS A 234 -1.93 -11.75 4.61
CA LYS A 234 -1.21 -12.15 5.83
C LYS A 234 -1.48 -11.19 7.00
N SER A 235 -1.47 -9.88 6.75
CA SER A 235 -1.81 -8.88 7.76
C SER A 235 -3.25 -9.03 8.25
N TRP A 236 -4.18 -9.32 7.35
CA TRP A 236 -5.57 -9.56 7.75
C TRP A 236 -5.73 -10.83 8.60
N LEU A 237 -5.07 -11.91 8.23
CA LEU A 237 -5.08 -13.16 8.98
C LEU A 237 -4.54 -12.98 10.41
N GLU A 238 -3.55 -12.12 10.58
CA GLU A 238 -2.95 -11.87 11.90
C GLU A 238 -3.77 -10.88 12.75
N TYR A 239 -4.37 -9.85 12.14
CA TYR A 239 -4.91 -8.70 12.88
C TYR A 239 -6.38 -8.38 12.58
N GLY A 240 -6.94 -8.89 11.50
CA GLY A 240 -8.32 -8.57 11.07
C GLY A 240 -8.45 -7.21 10.42
N CYS A 241 -9.68 -6.67 10.45
CA CYS A 241 -10.04 -5.39 9.84
C CYS A 241 -9.59 -4.20 10.69
N ASN A 242 -9.93 -4.21 11.97
CA ASN A 242 -9.60 -3.15 12.91
C ASN A 242 -8.40 -3.53 13.76
N VAL A 243 -7.38 -2.67 13.76
CA VAL A 243 -6.12 -2.89 14.47
C VAL A 243 -5.86 -1.67 15.34
N PHE A 244 -6.33 -1.73 16.58
CA PHE A 244 -6.25 -0.65 17.56
C PHE A 244 -5.25 -0.99 18.66
N TYR A 245 -4.50 0.00 19.14
CA TYR A 245 -3.54 -0.09 20.25
C TYR A 245 -2.42 -1.15 20.10
N LYS A 246 -2.22 -1.66 18.87
CA LYS A 246 -1.23 -2.72 18.60
C LYS A 246 0.04 -2.21 17.92
N PHE A 247 -0.07 -1.12 17.19
CA PHE A 247 1.01 -0.46 16.47
C PHE A 247 1.01 1.04 16.78
N LYS A 248 1.97 1.74 16.17
CA LYS A 248 2.07 3.19 16.29
C LYS A 248 0.83 3.92 15.74
N ASP A 249 0.24 3.38 14.68
CA ASP A 249 -0.91 3.97 13.99
C ASP A 249 -2.12 3.02 14.15
N ASN A 250 -3.22 3.47 14.75
CA ASN A 250 -4.48 2.74 14.78
C ASN A 250 -5.09 2.71 13.38
N GLN A 251 -5.55 1.55 12.94
CA GLN A 251 -6.01 1.32 11.57
C GLN A 251 -7.37 0.65 11.55
N CYS A 252 -8.30 1.22 10.82
CA CYS A 252 -9.56 0.61 10.41
C CYS A 252 -9.47 0.30 8.91
N LYS A 253 -9.63 -0.97 8.53
CA LYS A 253 -9.57 -1.47 7.14
C LYS A 253 -10.89 -2.13 6.76
N PRO A 254 -11.97 -1.35 6.65
CA PRO A 254 -13.32 -1.89 6.59
C PRO A 254 -13.66 -2.58 5.27
N LEU A 255 -12.89 -2.34 4.19
CA LEU A 255 -13.00 -3.05 2.90
C LEU A 255 -12.06 -4.25 2.77
N SER A 256 -11.31 -4.61 3.82
CA SER A 256 -10.23 -5.59 3.67
C SER A 256 -10.67 -6.99 3.27
N PHE A 257 -11.93 -7.37 3.50
CA PHE A 257 -12.53 -8.63 3.05
C PHE A 257 -13.27 -8.54 1.72
N TRP A 258 -13.36 -7.36 1.10
CA TRP A 258 -13.95 -7.18 -0.22
C TRP A 258 -13.03 -7.70 -1.32
N THR A 259 -13.61 -7.98 -2.48
CA THR A 259 -12.92 -8.32 -3.73
C THR A 259 -13.03 -7.17 -4.74
N ASP A 260 -12.23 -7.21 -5.81
CA ASP A 260 -12.37 -6.24 -6.91
C ASP A 260 -13.77 -6.27 -7.55
N ASN A 261 -14.41 -7.45 -7.60
CA ASN A 261 -15.78 -7.58 -8.12
C ASN A 261 -16.78 -6.85 -7.22
N ASP A 262 -16.67 -6.96 -5.90
CA ASP A 262 -17.54 -6.24 -4.97
C ASP A 262 -17.41 -4.72 -5.12
N ILE A 263 -16.19 -4.23 -5.34
CA ILE A 263 -15.94 -2.81 -5.59
C ILE A 263 -16.62 -2.36 -6.88
N ASN A 264 -16.48 -3.14 -7.96
CA ASN A 264 -17.09 -2.81 -9.25
C ASN A 264 -18.62 -2.88 -9.19
N GLU A 265 -19.17 -3.92 -8.56
CA GLU A 265 -20.62 -4.07 -8.34
C GLU A 265 -21.19 -2.91 -7.52
N TYR A 266 -20.46 -2.46 -6.48
CA TYR A 266 -20.85 -1.30 -5.69
C TYR A 266 -20.89 -0.02 -6.52
N ILE A 267 -19.83 0.22 -7.33
CA ILE A 267 -19.72 1.40 -8.20
C ILE A 267 -20.90 1.45 -9.18
N GLU A 268 -21.21 0.33 -9.83
CA GLU A 268 -22.31 0.21 -10.79
C GLU A 268 -23.67 0.40 -10.11
N LYS A 269 -23.90 -0.29 -8.98
CA LYS A 269 -25.18 -0.26 -8.27
C LYS A 269 -25.53 1.12 -7.70
N TYR A 270 -24.55 1.86 -7.22
CA TYR A 270 -24.76 3.16 -6.58
C TYR A 270 -24.32 4.35 -7.43
N ASP A 271 -24.02 4.12 -8.71
CA ASP A 271 -23.55 5.11 -9.69
C ASP A 271 -22.42 5.99 -9.11
N VAL A 272 -21.45 5.34 -8.49
CA VAL A 272 -20.34 6.07 -7.84
C VAL A 272 -19.37 6.59 -8.89
N LYS A 273 -19.24 7.90 -8.98
CA LYS A 273 -18.27 8.52 -9.88
C LYS A 273 -16.84 8.19 -9.43
N ILE A 274 -16.07 7.66 -10.36
CA ILE A 274 -14.64 7.34 -10.18
C ILE A 274 -13.79 8.14 -11.17
N SER A 275 -12.47 8.11 -11.00
CA SER A 275 -11.54 8.79 -11.92
C SER A 275 -11.67 8.28 -13.35
N ASP A 276 -11.67 9.20 -14.33
CA ASP A 276 -11.69 8.90 -15.77
C ASP A 276 -10.51 8.00 -16.21
N LEU A 277 -9.48 7.88 -15.38
CA LEU A 277 -8.33 7.01 -15.61
C LEU A 277 -8.75 5.54 -15.88
N TYR A 278 -9.81 5.07 -15.22
CA TYR A 278 -10.30 3.71 -15.40
C TYR A 278 -10.93 3.47 -16.77
N SER A 279 -11.58 4.49 -17.37
CA SER A 279 -12.13 4.41 -18.73
C SER A 279 -11.03 4.37 -19.80
N MET A 280 -9.80 4.80 -19.47
CA MET A 280 -8.61 4.71 -20.33
C MET A 280 -7.91 3.33 -20.24
N GLY A 281 -8.54 2.33 -19.62
CA GLY A 281 -8.05 0.96 -19.52
C GLY A 281 -7.05 0.72 -18.39
N TYR A 282 -6.87 1.66 -17.46
CA TYR A 282 -6.08 1.43 -16.26
C TYR A 282 -6.90 0.64 -15.24
N THR A 283 -6.29 -0.38 -14.66
CA THR A 283 -6.92 -1.21 -13.61
C THR A 283 -6.64 -0.70 -12.20
N ARG A 284 -5.66 0.20 -12.06
CA ARG A 284 -5.22 0.73 -10.77
C ARG A 284 -4.87 2.20 -10.88
N ASN A 285 -5.32 2.97 -9.91
CA ASN A 285 -4.86 4.34 -9.71
C ASN A 285 -3.58 4.31 -8.84
N GLY A 286 -2.44 4.56 -9.48
CA GLY A 286 -1.12 4.58 -8.85
C GLY A 286 -0.32 5.81 -9.25
N CYS A 287 0.94 5.87 -8.82
CA CYS A 287 1.86 6.90 -9.32
C CYS A 287 2.30 6.58 -10.75
N MET A 288 2.25 7.57 -11.68
CA MET A 288 2.55 7.39 -13.11
C MET A 288 3.88 6.69 -13.38
N TYR A 289 4.94 7.12 -12.72
CA TYR A 289 6.31 6.67 -12.98
C TYR A 289 6.77 5.55 -12.05
N CYS A 290 5.86 4.89 -11.32
CA CYS A 290 6.20 3.83 -10.39
C CYS A 290 6.59 2.54 -11.12
N GLY A 291 7.80 2.03 -10.86
CA GLY A 291 8.30 0.78 -11.44
C GLY A 291 7.97 -0.49 -10.65
N PHE A 292 7.28 -0.39 -9.51
CA PHE A 292 6.91 -1.59 -8.75
C PHE A 292 5.93 -2.47 -9.53
N GLY A 293 6.35 -3.70 -9.81
CA GLY A 293 5.55 -4.69 -10.50
C GLY A 293 5.67 -4.66 -12.04
N VAL A 294 6.21 -3.60 -12.65
CA VAL A 294 6.27 -3.45 -14.10
C VAL A 294 6.97 -4.63 -14.81
N HIS A 295 7.97 -5.22 -14.19
CA HIS A 295 8.71 -6.38 -14.72
C HIS A 295 7.88 -7.68 -14.77
N LEU A 296 6.65 -7.67 -14.24
CA LEU A 296 5.68 -8.77 -14.30
C LEU A 296 4.61 -8.53 -15.37
N GLU A 297 4.57 -7.33 -15.93
CA GLU A 297 3.65 -6.97 -16.99
C GLU A 297 4.23 -7.40 -18.36
N PRO A 298 3.40 -7.80 -19.32
CA PRO A 298 3.88 -8.11 -20.69
C PRO A 298 4.62 -6.90 -21.28
N PRO A 299 5.83 -7.09 -21.84
CA PRO A 299 6.65 -5.98 -22.33
C PRO A 299 5.93 -5.10 -23.36
N GLU A 300 5.10 -5.69 -24.21
CA GLU A 300 4.34 -5.03 -25.27
C GLU A 300 3.11 -4.26 -24.77
N LYS A 301 2.66 -4.51 -23.51
CA LYS A 301 1.44 -3.92 -22.94
C LYS A 301 1.64 -3.43 -21.49
N ASN A 302 2.88 -3.13 -21.11
CA ASN A 302 3.15 -2.65 -19.79
C ASN A 302 2.62 -1.22 -19.57
N ARG A 303 2.62 -0.77 -18.31
CA ARG A 303 2.10 0.56 -17.93
C ARG A 303 2.80 1.73 -18.61
N TYR A 304 4.07 1.60 -19.02
CA TYR A 304 4.79 2.67 -19.71
C TYR A 304 4.39 2.76 -21.17
N LYS A 305 4.12 1.63 -21.85
CA LYS A 305 3.51 1.63 -23.19
C LYS A 305 2.14 2.28 -23.16
N ARG A 306 1.32 1.94 -22.16
CA ARG A 306 0.02 2.59 -21.97
C ARG A 306 0.16 4.08 -21.66
N LEU A 307 1.16 4.47 -20.85
CA LEU A 307 1.44 5.89 -20.59
C LEU A 307 1.78 6.63 -21.88
N HIS A 308 2.56 6.03 -22.79
CA HIS A 308 2.86 6.60 -24.11
C HIS A 308 1.59 6.83 -24.94
N GLU A 309 0.70 5.84 -24.97
CA GLU A 309 -0.56 5.90 -25.75
C GLU A 309 -1.54 6.95 -25.19
N THR A 310 -1.63 7.06 -23.88
CA THR A 310 -2.68 7.87 -23.22
C THR A 310 -2.19 9.24 -22.76
N HIS A 311 -0.90 9.39 -22.44
CA HIS A 311 -0.31 10.59 -21.84
C HIS A 311 1.07 10.89 -22.44
N PRO A 312 1.16 11.21 -23.76
CA PRO A 312 2.44 11.35 -24.46
C PRO A 312 3.38 12.39 -23.82
N LEU A 313 2.88 13.52 -23.36
CA LEU A 313 3.71 14.55 -22.69
C LEU A 313 4.35 14.05 -21.40
N GLN A 314 3.59 13.31 -20.60
CA GLN A 314 4.10 12.70 -19.37
C GLN A 314 5.08 11.56 -19.67
N TYR A 315 4.85 10.83 -20.75
CA TYR A 315 5.76 9.80 -21.24
C TYR A 315 7.09 10.41 -21.71
N ASP A 316 7.07 11.49 -22.48
CA ASP A 316 8.27 12.20 -22.93
C ASP A 316 9.10 12.69 -21.72
N TYR A 317 8.44 13.26 -20.72
CA TYR A 317 9.10 13.62 -19.47
C TYR A 317 9.70 12.39 -18.76
N PHE A 318 8.98 11.28 -18.72
CA PHE A 318 9.43 10.03 -18.13
C PHE A 318 10.68 9.48 -18.83
N ILE A 319 10.67 9.40 -20.15
CA ILE A 319 11.80 8.89 -20.93
C ILE A 319 13.02 9.80 -20.79
N THR A 320 12.83 11.12 -20.87
CA THR A 320 13.91 12.10 -20.73
C THR A 320 14.63 11.99 -19.37
N ASN A 321 13.89 11.68 -18.29
CA ASN A 321 14.48 11.67 -16.95
C ASN A 321 14.86 10.28 -16.45
N PHE A 322 14.23 9.21 -16.95
CA PHE A 322 14.37 7.86 -16.39
C PHE A 322 14.57 6.76 -17.42
N GLY A 323 14.57 7.09 -18.73
CA GLY A 323 14.68 6.11 -19.83
C GLY A 323 15.95 5.26 -19.71
N ASP A 324 17.10 5.87 -19.45
CA ASP A 324 18.37 5.16 -19.25
C ASP A 324 18.32 4.17 -18.09
N LEU A 325 17.63 4.51 -17.00
CA LEU A 325 17.43 3.58 -15.89
C LEU A 325 16.54 2.40 -16.29
N MET A 326 15.52 2.63 -17.12
CA MET A 326 14.66 1.55 -17.61
C MET A 326 15.44 0.56 -18.48
N ILE A 327 16.32 1.06 -19.33
CA ILE A 327 17.23 0.22 -20.15
C ILE A 327 18.12 -0.62 -19.21
N GLN A 328 18.76 0.01 -18.21
CA GLN A 328 19.60 -0.69 -17.24
C GLN A 328 18.84 -1.75 -16.42
N PHE A 329 17.56 -1.50 -16.13
CA PHE A 329 16.70 -2.48 -15.44
C PHE A 329 16.11 -3.54 -16.37
N ASN A 330 16.38 -3.46 -17.69
CA ASN A 330 15.81 -4.33 -18.70
C ASN A 330 14.27 -4.27 -18.72
N ILE A 331 13.73 -3.06 -18.65
CA ILE A 331 12.28 -2.78 -18.73
C ILE A 331 12.01 -2.13 -20.08
N ALA A 332 11.05 -2.69 -20.83
CA ALA A 332 10.58 -2.10 -22.08
C ALA A 332 9.81 -0.78 -21.79
N VAL A 333 10.10 0.25 -22.56
CA VAL A 333 9.47 1.58 -22.49
C VAL A 333 9.02 2.03 -23.86
#